data_b9e441c81b62f9a3430e94accb3a36ee
#
_entry.id   b9e441c81b62f9a3430e94accb3a36ee
#
_cell.length_a   1.000
_cell.length_b   1.000
_cell.length_c   1.000
_cell.angle_alpha   90.00
_cell.angle_beta   90.00
_cell.angle_gamma   90.00
#
_symmetry.space_group_name_H-M   'P 1'
#
loop_
_entity.id
_entity.type
_entity.pdbx_description
1 polymer ?
#
loop_
_entity_poly.entity_id
_entity_poly.type
_entity_poly.pdbx_seq_one_letter_code
_entity_poly.pdbx_strand_id
1 'polypeptide(L)'
;AWKKYGFKGKVHSIYALDFFRLISTDSTAETLLKAGQYELLRMFCVGKGHKIKRTWPTIKICMRNNYVVKDTSMWFDYLDLLGDEGKDLRNAHYVCPDNLNSAHDFYMERKRRKEEKERRQRDMKQMEALKKYEKEYEKLKSRFFDLNISDGNIIIVPLKSLDEFRQEGQIMHHCVFTNNYFRKKDSLILSARIGEKHIETIEIDLSKFQVIQSRGVCNSNTDYHDRIIKLINKNMNLIRNKLTA
;
A
#
# COMPACT_ATOMS: atom_id res chain seq x y z
N ALA A 1 -8.09 26.73 46.98
CA ALA A 1 -7.58 27.12 45.63
C ALA A 1 -8.53 26.67 44.53
N TRP A 2 -9.01 25.43 44.45
CA TRP A 2 -9.89 24.89 43.39
C TRP A 2 -11.17 25.73 43.18
N LYS A 3 -11.89 26.06 44.27
CA LYS A 3 -13.12 26.85 44.21
C LYS A 3 -12.90 28.26 43.68
N LYS A 4 -11.73 28.87 43.94
CA LYS A 4 -11.39 30.21 43.47
C LYS A 4 -11.27 30.28 41.94
N TYR A 5 -10.90 29.20 41.28
CA TYR A 5 -10.76 29.10 39.84
C TYR A 5 -12.01 28.51 39.16
N GLY A 6 -13.14 28.33 39.91
CA GLY A 6 -14.40 27.85 39.35
C GLY A 6 -14.41 26.36 38.97
N PHE A 7 -13.41 25.61 39.44
CA PHE A 7 -13.29 24.19 39.09
C PHE A 7 -14.33 23.34 39.81
N LYS A 8 -15.20 22.70 39.08
CA LYS A 8 -16.29 21.83 39.61
C LYS A 8 -16.07 20.33 39.35
N GLY A 9 -15.08 19.97 38.52
CA GLY A 9 -14.81 18.61 38.13
C GLY A 9 -13.60 17.99 38.83
N LYS A 10 -13.41 16.69 38.62
CA LYS A 10 -12.21 15.95 39.04
C LYS A 10 -11.30 15.75 37.82
N VAL A 11 -10.05 16.23 37.91
CA VAL A 11 -9.03 15.90 36.92
C VAL A 11 -8.23 14.74 37.49
N HIS A 12 -8.42 13.56 36.90
CA HIS A 12 -7.73 12.35 37.32
C HIS A 12 -6.35 12.25 36.68
N SER A 13 -5.40 11.63 37.36
CA SER A 13 -4.06 11.27 36.85
C SER A 13 -3.11 12.46 36.60
N ILE A 14 -3.29 13.59 37.31
CA ILE A 14 -2.36 14.72 37.25
C ILE A 14 -1.98 15.15 38.67
N TYR A 15 -0.70 15.39 38.90
CA TYR A 15 -0.25 15.97 40.16
C TYR A 15 -0.78 17.38 40.31
N ALA A 16 -1.32 17.69 41.50
CA ALA A 16 -1.97 18.98 41.76
C ALA A 16 -1.06 20.18 41.51
N LEU A 17 0.22 20.08 41.86
CA LEU A 17 1.23 21.13 41.65
C LEU A 17 1.47 21.41 40.17
N ASP A 18 1.62 20.36 39.36
CA ASP A 18 1.84 20.49 37.90
C ASP A 18 0.61 21.09 37.21
N PHE A 19 -0.57 20.67 37.64
CA PHE A 19 -1.82 21.25 37.15
C PHE A 19 -1.92 22.74 37.48
N PHE A 20 -1.66 23.15 38.74
CA PHE A 20 -1.69 24.56 39.12
C PHE A 20 -0.62 25.39 38.41
N ARG A 21 0.58 24.86 38.23
CA ARG A 21 1.62 25.50 37.46
C ARG A 21 1.14 25.72 36.02
N LEU A 22 0.58 24.69 35.36
CA LEU A 22 0.11 24.75 34.00
C LEU A 22 -0.96 25.83 33.83
N ILE A 23 -2.05 25.80 34.60
CA ILE A 23 -3.14 26.77 34.48
C ILE A 23 -2.74 28.21 34.85
N SER A 24 -1.66 28.38 35.63
CA SER A 24 -1.13 29.69 35.99
C SER A 24 -0.19 30.26 34.94
N THR A 25 0.40 29.44 34.07
CA THR A 25 1.42 29.83 33.11
C THR A 25 0.96 29.75 31.65
N ASP A 26 -0.04 28.91 31.33
CA ASP A 26 -0.55 28.76 29.97
C ASP A 26 -2.01 29.24 29.86
N SER A 27 -2.24 30.31 29.14
CA SER A 27 -3.56 30.93 28.95
C SER A 27 -4.55 30.01 28.23
N THR A 28 -4.06 29.07 27.42
CA THR A 28 -4.89 28.06 26.75
C THR A 28 -5.44 27.08 27.78
N ALA A 29 -4.62 26.59 28.69
CA ALA A 29 -5.03 25.70 29.76
C ALA A 29 -6.02 26.38 30.72
N GLU A 30 -5.78 27.64 31.07
CA GLU A 30 -6.70 28.46 31.88
C GLU A 30 -8.06 28.62 31.18
N THR A 31 -8.05 28.91 29.87
CA THR A 31 -9.28 29.06 29.08
C THR A 31 -10.09 27.77 29.01
N LEU A 32 -9.44 26.62 28.79
CA LEU A 32 -10.09 25.30 28.77
C LEU A 32 -10.74 24.99 30.13
N LEU A 33 -10.05 25.32 31.22
CA LEU A 33 -10.60 25.15 32.56
C LEU A 33 -11.85 25.99 32.76
N LYS A 34 -11.79 27.29 32.45
CA LYS A 34 -12.93 28.23 32.58
C LYS A 34 -14.13 27.83 31.70
N ALA A 35 -13.87 27.29 30.54
CA ALA A 35 -14.88 26.84 29.59
C ALA A 35 -15.43 25.41 29.90
N GLY A 36 -14.99 24.77 30.97
CA GLY A 36 -15.45 23.42 31.33
C GLY A 36 -14.99 22.30 30.38
N GLN A 37 -13.97 22.57 29.55
CA GLN A 37 -13.41 21.61 28.57
C GLN A 37 -12.40 20.67 29.25
N TYR A 38 -12.85 19.88 30.21
CA TYR A 38 -11.97 19.12 31.11
C TYR A 38 -11.20 18.02 30.41
N GLU A 39 -11.80 17.32 29.41
CA GLU A 39 -11.10 16.26 28.69
C GLU A 39 -10.02 16.81 27.75
N LEU A 40 -10.26 17.98 27.12
CA LEU A 40 -9.24 18.68 26.36
C LEU A 40 -8.12 19.19 27.28
N LEU A 41 -8.46 19.71 28.46
CA LEU A 41 -7.47 20.14 29.46
C LEU A 41 -6.63 18.96 29.95
N ARG A 42 -7.26 17.79 30.21
CA ARG A 42 -6.55 16.56 30.57
C ARG A 42 -5.53 16.17 29.49
N MET A 43 -5.93 16.21 28.22
CA MET A 43 -5.03 15.94 27.10
C MET A 43 -3.85 16.91 27.05
N PHE A 44 -4.10 18.18 27.33
CA PHE A 44 -3.06 19.21 27.43
C PHE A 44 -2.04 18.87 28.51
N CYS A 45 -2.53 18.46 29.70
CA CYS A 45 -1.69 18.13 30.86
C CYS A 45 -0.81 16.87 30.64
N VAL A 46 -1.26 15.90 29.83
CA VAL A 46 -0.49 14.68 29.54
C VAL A 46 0.46 14.84 28.33
N GLY A 47 0.88 16.05 28.00
CA GLY A 47 1.88 16.32 26.98
C GLY A 47 1.36 16.43 25.55
N LYS A 48 0.04 16.34 25.33
CA LYS A 48 -0.57 16.49 24.00
C LYS A 48 -1.02 17.93 23.67
N GLY A 49 -0.44 18.91 24.36
CA GLY A 49 -0.78 20.34 24.20
C GLY A 49 -0.57 20.89 22.79
N HIS A 50 0.38 20.34 22.01
CA HIS A 50 0.59 20.71 20.62
C HIS A 50 -0.62 20.45 19.74
N LYS A 51 -1.34 19.31 19.94
CA LYS A 51 -2.57 18.99 19.20
C LYS A 51 -3.68 19.98 19.53
N ILE A 52 -3.83 20.34 20.81
CA ILE A 52 -4.76 21.36 21.26
C ILE A 52 -4.46 22.74 20.63
N LYS A 53 -3.19 23.17 20.66
CA LYS A 53 -2.79 24.48 20.09
C LYS A 53 -3.03 24.54 18.57
N ARG A 54 -2.75 23.46 17.84
CA ARG A 54 -3.03 23.37 16.41
C ARG A 54 -4.51 23.48 16.11
N THR A 55 -5.38 22.84 16.91
CA THR A 55 -6.83 22.81 16.72
C THR A 55 -7.55 23.93 17.47
N TRP A 56 -6.81 24.88 18.04
CA TRP A 56 -7.35 25.95 18.88
C TRP A 56 -8.47 26.78 18.23
N PRO A 57 -8.40 27.14 16.93
CA PRO A 57 -9.50 27.84 16.26
C PRO A 57 -10.83 27.07 16.32
N THR A 58 -10.80 25.76 16.08
CA THR A 58 -11.98 24.88 16.14
C THR A 58 -12.49 24.73 17.57
N ILE A 59 -11.61 24.57 18.55
CA ILE A 59 -11.96 24.49 19.97
C ILE A 59 -12.68 25.78 20.42
N LYS A 60 -12.23 26.93 19.94
CA LYS A 60 -12.93 28.21 20.22
C LYS A 60 -14.36 28.24 19.67
N ILE A 61 -14.62 27.61 18.52
CA ILE A 61 -15.98 27.48 17.99
C ILE A 61 -16.83 26.60 18.91
N CYS A 62 -16.30 25.47 19.37
CA CYS A 62 -17.01 24.61 20.33
C CYS A 62 -17.37 25.36 21.62
N MET A 63 -16.42 26.12 22.21
CA MET A 63 -16.69 26.89 23.41
C MET A 63 -17.76 27.97 23.20
N ARG A 64 -17.74 28.68 22.06
CA ARG A 64 -18.75 29.70 21.73
C ARG A 64 -20.18 29.15 21.58
N ASN A 65 -20.27 27.87 21.16
CA ASN A 65 -21.52 27.17 20.96
C ASN A 65 -21.88 26.27 22.16
N ASN A 66 -21.22 26.46 23.31
CA ASN A 66 -21.45 25.67 24.52
C ASN A 66 -21.29 24.14 24.31
N TYR A 67 -20.55 23.75 23.29
CA TYR A 67 -20.24 22.34 23.00
C TYR A 67 -19.06 21.88 23.84
N VAL A 68 -19.26 20.87 24.67
CA VAL A 68 -18.22 20.26 25.51
C VAL A 68 -17.74 18.97 24.89
N VAL A 69 -16.47 18.89 24.58
CA VAL A 69 -15.83 17.68 24.04
C VAL A 69 -15.67 16.64 25.17
N LYS A 70 -16.50 15.61 25.16
CA LYS A 70 -16.49 14.53 26.17
C LYS A 70 -15.53 13.40 25.83
N ASP A 71 -15.41 13.04 24.55
CA ASP A 71 -14.45 12.06 24.04
C ASP A 71 -13.49 12.77 23.08
N THR A 72 -12.30 13.06 23.57
CA THR A 72 -11.28 13.77 22.81
C THR A 72 -10.71 12.93 21.68
N SER A 73 -10.57 11.61 21.86
CA SER A 73 -10.02 10.73 20.84
C SER A 73 -10.92 10.70 19.62
N MET A 74 -12.20 10.34 19.84
CA MET A 74 -13.20 10.27 18.80
C MET A 74 -13.45 11.64 18.14
N TRP A 75 -13.47 12.73 18.93
CA TRP A 75 -13.69 14.06 18.37
C TRP A 75 -12.55 14.50 17.46
N PHE A 76 -11.30 14.22 17.80
CA PHE A 76 -10.18 14.52 16.91
C PHE A 76 -10.21 13.65 15.64
N ASP A 77 -10.51 12.36 15.76
CA ASP A 77 -10.64 11.48 14.59
C ASP A 77 -11.79 11.98 13.69
N TYR A 78 -12.88 12.42 14.28
CA TYR A 78 -13.99 13.04 13.56
C TYR A 78 -13.57 14.33 12.82
N LEU A 79 -12.78 15.20 13.45
CA LEU A 79 -12.24 16.39 12.77
C LEU A 79 -11.33 16.03 11.59
N ASP A 80 -10.52 14.98 11.72
CA ASP A 80 -9.69 14.49 10.62
C ASP A 80 -10.57 13.98 9.46
N LEU A 81 -11.65 13.25 9.74
CA LEU A 81 -12.63 12.82 8.73
C LEU A 81 -13.33 14.00 8.05
N LEU A 82 -13.70 15.03 8.79
CA LEU A 82 -14.26 16.26 8.23
C LEU A 82 -13.27 16.96 7.29
N GLY A 83 -11.99 17.01 7.70
CA GLY A 83 -10.91 17.55 6.87
C GLY A 83 -10.72 16.79 5.56
N ASP A 84 -10.72 15.44 5.60
CA ASP A 84 -10.65 14.57 4.42
C ASP A 84 -11.82 14.81 3.44
N GLU A 85 -12.99 15.19 3.98
CA GLU A 85 -14.19 15.54 3.19
C GLU A 85 -14.24 17.04 2.81
N GLY A 86 -13.19 17.81 3.11
CA GLY A 86 -13.12 19.24 2.78
C GLY A 86 -14.12 20.12 3.53
N LYS A 87 -14.56 19.70 4.72
CA LYS A 87 -15.48 20.48 5.54
C LYS A 87 -14.75 21.60 6.29
N ASP A 88 -15.42 22.73 6.43
CA ASP A 88 -14.86 23.86 7.19
C ASP A 88 -14.88 23.57 8.71
N LEU A 89 -13.71 23.35 9.27
CA LEU A 89 -13.51 23.11 10.70
C LEU A 89 -13.73 24.36 11.58
N ARG A 90 -14.11 25.48 11.00
CA ARG A 90 -14.53 26.69 11.70
C ARG A 90 -16.05 26.88 11.71
N ASN A 91 -16.79 25.97 11.13
CA ASN A 91 -18.25 25.98 11.12
C ASN A 91 -18.79 25.08 12.24
N ALA A 92 -19.55 25.71 13.17
CA ALA A 92 -20.15 25.03 14.33
C ALA A 92 -21.03 23.84 13.93
N HIS A 93 -21.75 23.94 12.81
CA HIS A 93 -22.62 22.87 12.30
C HIS A 93 -21.84 21.54 12.11
N TYR A 94 -20.58 21.63 11.69
CA TYR A 94 -19.75 20.42 11.51
C TYR A 94 -19.04 20.01 12.80
N VAL A 95 -18.42 20.95 13.52
CA VAL A 95 -17.48 20.60 14.61
C VAL A 95 -18.17 20.38 15.96
N CYS A 96 -19.46 20.71 16.08
CA CYS A 96 -20.27 20.55 17.28
C CYS A 96 -21.49 19.65 17.00
N PRO A 97 -21.32 18.37 16.65
CA PRO A 97 -22.45 17.51 16.36
C PRO A 97 -23.27 17.20 17.61
N ASP A 98 -24.58 17.09 17.47
CA ASP A 98 -25.47 16.70 18.57
C ASP A 98 -25.14 15.32 19.11
N ASN A 99 -24.78 14.39 18.21
CA ASN A 99 -24.30 13.06 18.56
C ASN A 99 -23.01 12.77 17.83
N LEU A 100 -21.88 12.78 18.58
CA LEU A 100 -20.55 12.57 18.03
C LEU A 100 -20.38 11.18 17.43
N ASN A 101 -20.92 10.14 18.07
CA ASN A 101 -20.78 8.76 17.58
C ASN A 101 -21.45 8.61 16.21
N SER A 102 -22.69 9.04 16.10
CA SER A 102 -23.44 8.95 14.84
C SER A 102 -22.80 9.78 13.72
N ALA A 103 -22.28 10.97 14.04
CA ALA A 103 -21.60 11.82 13.09
C ALA A 103 -20.27 11.21 12.63
N HIS A 104 -19.48 10.67 13.57
CA HIS A 104 -18.25 9.97 13.28
C HIS A 104 -18.48 8.75 12.37
N ASP A 105 -19.45 7.88 12.73
CA ASP A 105 -19.78 6.69 11.97
C ASP A 105 -20.24 7.02 10.54
N PHE A 106 -21.03 8.09 10.39
CA PHE A 106 -21.46 8.56 9.08
C PHE A 106 -20.27 8.94 8.17
N TYR A 107 -19.29 9.70 8.67
CA TYR A 107 -18.13 10.09 7.87
C TYR A 107 -17.13 8.94 7.68
N MET A 108 -17.00 8.04 8.65
CA MET A 108 -16.23 6.80 8.51
C MET A 108 -16.76 5.93 7.37
N GLU A 109 -18.09 5.74 7.32
CA GLU A 109 -18.71 4.96 6.25
C GLU A 109 -18.52 5.61 4.88
N ARG A 110 -18.63 6.94 4.80
CA ARG A 110 -18.34 7.68 3.55
C ARG A 110 -16.91 7.48 3.09
N LYS A 111 -15.94 7.59 3.99
CA LYS A 111 -14.53 7.36 3.71
C LYS A 111 -14.31 5.94 3.19
N ARG A 112 -14.87 4.94 3.88
CA ARG A 112 -14.76 3.53 3.48
C ARG A 112 -15.30 3.29 2.06
N ARG A 113 -16.48 3.84 1.73
CA ARG A 113 -17.06 3.72 0.39
C ARG A 113 -16.21 4.37 -0.69
N LYS A 114 -15.62 5.53 -0.40
CA LYS A 114 -14.71 6.21 -1.33
C LYS A 114 -13.46 5.40 -1.59
N GLU A 115 -12.80 4.92 -0.54
CA GLU A 115 -11.59 4.08 -0.63
C GLU A 115 -11.87 2.77 -1.38
N GLU A 116 -13.02 2.13 -1.13
CA GLU A 116 -13.42 0.91 -1.85
C GLU A 116 -13.64 1.17 -3.34
N LYS A 117 -14.32 2.29 -3.69
CA LYS A 117 -14.51 2.70 -5.09
C LYS A 117 -13.17 2.96 -5.78
N GLU A 118 -12.27 3.68 -5.14
CA GLU A 118 -10.94 3.96 -5.67
C GLU A 118 -10.10 2.69 -5.85
N ARG A 119 -10.19 1.74 -4.87
CA ARG A 119 -9.54 0.44 -4.98
C ARG A 119 -10.06 -0.34 -6.18
N ARG A 120 -11.40 -0.47 -6.32
CA ARG A 120 -12.02 -1.14 -7.47
C ARG A 120 -11.58 -0.53 -8.81
N GLN A 121 -11.51 0.80 -8.89
CA GLN A 121 -11.05 1.47 -10.11
C GLN A 121 -9.57 1.18 -10.43
N ARG A 122 -8.70 1.15 -9.40
CA ARG A 122 -7.29 0.75 -9.57
C ARG A 122 -7.18 -0.69 -10.06
N ASP A 123 -7.91 -1.61 -9.43
CA ASP A 123 -7.92 -3.03 -9.78
C ASP A 123 -8.41 -3.23 -11.23
N MET A 124 -9.47 -2.54 -11.64
CA MET A 124 -9.96 -2.59 -13.04
C MET A 124 -8.91 -2.10 -14.03
N LYS A 125 -8.29 -0.94 -13.78
CA LYS A 125 -7.23 -0.41 -14.65
C LYS A 125 -6.04 -1.34 -14.75
N GLN A 126 -5.66 -1.98 -13.64
CA GLN A 126 -4.58 -2.97 -13.62
C GLN A 126 -4.95 -4.21 -14.46
N MET A 127 -6.17 -4.71 -14.32
CA MET A 127 -6.68 -5.83 -15.12
C MET A 127 -6.71 -5.52 -16.62
N GLU A 128 -7.17 -4.33 -17.01
CA GLU A 128 -7.17 -3.89 -18.40
C GLU A 128 -5.76 -3.78 -18.98
N ALA A 129 -4.83 -3.24 -18.19
CA ALA A 129 -3.43 -3.15 -18.58
C ALA A 129 -2.80 -4.53 -18.78
N LEU A 130 -3.08 -5.49 -17.88
CA LEU A 130 -2.60 -6.86 -18.00
C LEU A 130 -3.16 -7.54 -19.26
N LYS A 131 -4.46 -7.40 -19.55
CA LYS A 131 -5.07 -7.94 -20.79
C LYS A 131 -4.44 -7.34 -22.06
N LYS A 132 -4.08 -6.07 -22.03
CA LYS A 132 -3.38 -5.43 -23.15
C LYS A 132 -1.99 -6.03 -23.32
N TYR A 133 -1.22 -6.18 -22.24
CA TYR A 133 0.11 -6.78 -22.28
C TYR A 133 0.07 -8.24 -22.71
N GLU A 134 -0.94 -9.02 -22.30
CA GLU A 134 -1.14 -10.38 -22.75
C GLU A 134 -1.23 -10.47 -24.28
N LYS A 135 -2.10 -9.64 -24.86
CA LYS A 135 -2.26 -9.58 -26.33
C LYS A 135 -0.98 -9.12 -27.05
N GLU A 136 -0.27 -8.14 -26.49
CA GLU A 136 1.00 -7.68 -27.03
C GLU A 136 2.07 -8.79 -26.97
N TYR A 137 2.16 -9.50 -25.86
CA TYR A 137 3.08 -10.62 -25.67
C TYR A 137 2.77 -11.76 -26.64
N GLU A 138 1.54 -12.18 -26.74
CA GLU A 138 1.08 -13.20 -27.66
C GLU A 138 1.45 -12.83 -29.12
N LYS A 139 1.14 -11.60 -29.53
CA LYS A 139 1.49 -11.12 -30.87
C LYS A 139 3.00 -11.19 -31.15
N LEU A 140 3.83 -10.89 -30.16
CA LEU A 140 5.30 -10.85 -30.31
C LEU A 140 5.96 -12.23 -30.22
N LYS A 141 5.39 -13.14 -29.40
CA LYS A 141 6.08 -14.37 -28.98
C LYS A 141 5.34 -15.65 -29.38
N SER A 142 4.13 -15.61 -29.90
CA SER A 142 3.35 -16.80 -30.26
C SER A 142 4.07 -17.75 -31.22
N ARG A 143 4.92 -17.23 -32.10
CA ARG A 143 5.77 -18.02 -33.01
C ARG A 143 6.73 -18.98 -32.29
N PHE A 144 7.02 -18.74 -31.00
CA PHE A 144 7.89 -19.59 -30.18
C PHE A 144 7.10 -20.56 -29.29
N PHE A 145 5.78 -20.46 -29.18
CA PHE A 145 4.98 -21.21 -28.18
C PHE A 145 5.00 -22.72 -28.39
N ASP A 146 5.30 -23.19 -29.58
CA ASP A 146 5.48 -24.60 -29.91
C ASP A 146 6.92 -25.10 -29.72
N LEU A 147 7.86 -24.22 -29.33
CA LEU A 147 9.25 -24.59 -29.09
C LEU A 147 9.33 -25.55 -27.91
N ASN A 148 9.99 -26.69 -28.16
CA ASN A 148 10.30 -27.69 -27.16
C ASN A 148 11.72 -28.21 -27.41
N ILE A 149 12.62 -27.90 -26.50
CA ILE A 149 14.01 -28.35 -26.53
C ILE A 149 14.19 -29.37 -25.42
N SER A 150 14.59 -30.60 -25.76
CA SER A 150 14.73 -31.67 -24.76
C SER A 150 15.94 -32.53 -25.05
N ASP A 151 16.51 -33.09 -23.98
CA ASP A 151 17.50 -34.15 -24.05
C ASP A 151 17.01 -35.50 -23.49
N GLY A 152 15.66 -35.59 -23.32
CA GLY A 152 15.00 -36.80 -22.77
C GLY A 152 14.74 -36.68 -21.26
N ASN A 153 15.50 -35.88 -20.52
CA ASN A 153 15.31 -35.64 -19.09
C ASN A 153 14.93 -34.20 -18.78
N ILE A 154 15.66 -33.24 -19.35
CA ILE A 154 15.38 -31.82 -19.22
C ILE A 154 14.52 -31.39 -20.39
N ILE A 155 13.44 -30.68 -20.12
CA ILE A 155 12.55 -30.05 -21.09
C ILE A 155 12.66 -28.53 -20.91
N ILE A 156 12.90 -27.83 -22.00
CA ILE A 156 12.99 -26.35 -22.01
C ILE A 156 11.89 -25.82 -22.93
N VAL A 157 10.97 -25.05 -22.37
CA VAL A 157 9.80 -24.51 -23.06
C VAL A 157 9.67 -23.01 -22.81
N PRO A 158 9.10 -22.23 -23.75
CA PRO A 158 8.81 -20.81 -23.53
C PRO A 158 7.69 -20.63 -22.52
N LEU A 159 7.73 -19.52 -21.78
CA LEU A 159 6.57 -19.05 -21.03
C LEU A 159 5.57 -18.47 -22.03
N LYS A 160 4.33 -18.97 -22.03
CA LYS A 160 3.33 -18.67 -23.08
C LYS A 160 2.35 -17.56 -22.69
N SER A 161 2.20 -17.29 -21.40
CA SER A 161 1.21 -16.34 -20.89
C SER A 161 1.76 -15.53 -19.71
N LEU A 162 1.16 -14.37 -19.42
CA LEU A 162 1.50 -13.58 -18.25
C LEU A 162 1.27 -14.35 -16.95
N ASP A 163 0.30 -15.28 -16.95
CA ASP A 163 0.06 -16.14 -15.81
C ASP A 163 1.22 -17.14 -15.59
N GLU A 164 1.75 -17.71 -16.65
CA GLU A 164 2.96 -18.54 -16.57
C GLU A 164 4.18 -17.73 -16.06
N PHE A 165 4.34 -16.46 -16.46
CA PHE A 165 5.38 -15.60 -15.90
C PHE A 165 5.18 -15.37 -14.40
N ARG A 166 3.94 -15.22 -13.95
CA ARG A 166 3.63 -15.08 -12.53
C ARG A 166 3.96 -16.34 -11.74
N GLN A 167 3.52 -17.51 -12.26
CA GLN A 167 3.79 -18.80 -11.64
C GLN A 167 5.29 -19.09 -11.58
N GLU A 168 6.01 -18.88 -12.68
CA GLU A 168 7.46 -19.02 -12.74
C GLU A 168 8.16 -18.15 -11.68
N GLY A 169 7.76 -16.87 -11.61
CA GLY A 169 8.30 -15.94 -10.62
C GLY A 169 8.02 -16.36 -9.18
N GLN A 170 6.86 -16.94 -8.91
CA GLN A 170 6.49 -17.44 -7.58
C GLN A 170 7.27 -18.71 -7.21
N ILE A 171 7.34 -19.70 -8.12
CA ILE A 171 8.01 -20.97 -7.90
C ILE A 171 9.53 -20.77 -7.75
N MET A 172 10.12 -19.97 -8.62
CA MET A 172 11.56 -19.76 -8.68
C MET A 172 12.07 -18.63 -7.79
N HIS A 173 11.14 -17.90 -7.12
CA HIS A 173 11.46 -16.68 -6.37
C HIS A 173 12.22 -15.64 -7.19
N HIS A 174 11.76 -15.43 -8.43
CA HIS A 174 12.34 -14.48 -9.39
C HIS A 174 11.42 -13.29 -9.65
N CYS A 175 12.04 -12.14 -9.97
CA CYS A 175 11.32 -10.93 -10.36
C CYS A 175 10.92 -10.93 -11.86
N VAL A 176 10.77 -12.08 -12.50
CA VAL A 176 10.51 -12.20 -13.94
C VAL A 176 9.17 -11.56 -14.35
N PHE A 177 8.14 -11.71 -13.53
CA PHE A 177 6.84 -11.05 -13.74
C PHE A 177 6.86 -9.60 -13.26
N THR A 178 7.34 -9.32 -12.05
CA THR A 178 7.32 -7.98 -11.44
C THR A 178 8.21 -6.98 -12.19
N ASN A 179 9.30 -7.43 -12.80
CA ASN A 179 10.19 -6.64 -13.66
C ASN A 179 9.73 -6.62 -15.13
N ASN A 180 8.52 -7.09 -15.42
CA ASN A 180 7.88 -7.03 -16.75
C ASN A 180 8.73 -7.62 -17.88
N TYR A 181 9.37 -8.76 -17.68
CA TYR A 181 10.19 -9.41 -18.71
C TYR A 181 9.39 -9.74 -19.98
N PHE A 182 8.10 -10.00 -19.86
CA PHE A 182 7.18 -10.20 -20.97
C PHE A 182 7.06 -9.01 -21.93
N ARG A 183 7.47 -7.79 -21.51
CA ARG A 183 7.48 -6.59 -22.36
C ARG A 183 8.76 -6.42 -23.18
N LYS A 184 9.81 -7.18 -22.87
CA LYS A 184 11.08 -7.12 -23.60
C LYS A 184 10.92 -7.71 -25.03
N LYS A 185 11.02 -6.89 -26.05
CA LYS A 185 10.84 -7.32 -27.45
C LYS A 185 11.91 -8.31 -27.88
N ASP A 186 13.14 -8.04 -27.48
CA ASP A 186 14.34 -8.79 -27.94
C ASP A 186 14.76 -9.90 -26.96
N SER A 187 13.93 -10.22 -25.95
CA SER A 187 14.19 -11.34 -25.02
C SER A 187 13.13 -12.42 -25.17
N LEU A 188 13.56 -13.67 -25.16
CA LEU A 188 12.71 -14.85 -25.02
C LEU A 188 12.96 -15.49 -23.66
N ILE A 189 11.90 -15.70 -22.89
CA ILE A 189 11.98 -16.32 -21.58
C ILE A 189 11.53 -17.76 -21.66
N LEU A 190 12.39 -18.66 -21.20
CA LEU A 190 12.16 -20.10 -21.19
C LEU A 190 12.21 -20.63 -19.76
N SER A 191 11.49 -21.74 -19.52
CA SER A 191 11.57 -22.51 -18.28
C SER A 191 12.18 -23.88 -18.57
N ALA A 192 13.27 -24.23 -17.89
CA ALA A 192 13.84 -25.56 -17.89
C ALA A 192 13.21 -26.39 -16.78
N ARG A 193 12.70 -27.57 -17.11
CA ARG A 193 11.94 -28.44 -16.21
C ARG A 193 12.42 -29.90 -16.29
N ILE A 194 12.28 -30.60 -15.17
CA ILE A 194 12.41 -32.08 -15.09
C ILE A 194 11.09 -32.59 -14.54
N GLY A 195 10.29 -33.24 -15.38
CA GLY A 195 8.89 -33.53 -15.07
C GLY A 195 8.13 -32.23 -14.82
N GLU A 196 7.50 -32.11 -13.65
CA GLU A 196 6.78 -30.89 -13.23
C GLU A 196 7.66 -29.89 -12.47
N LYS A 197 8.91 -30.27 -12.13
CA LYS A 197 9.79 -29.43 -11.33
C LYS A 197 10.51 -28.39 -12.21
N HIS A 198 10.34 -27.12 -11.88
CA HIS A 198 11.09 -26.02 -12.49
C HIS A 198 12.54 -26.02 -11.96
N ILE A 199 13.50 -25.95 -12.85
CA ILE A 199 14.94 -26.04 -12.54
C ILE A 199 15.61 -24.70 -12.72
N GLU A 200 15.52 -24.10 -13.90
CA GLU A 200 16.07 -22.75 -14.19
C GLU A 200 15.13 -21.95 -15.09
N THR A 201 15.07 -20.64 -14.85
CA THR A 201 14.46 -19.66 -15.76
C THR A 201 15.57 -19.06 -16.61
N ILE A 202 15.35 -19.02 -17.93
CA ILE A 202 16.37 -18.68 -18.91
C ILE A 202 15.91 -17.47 -19.72
N GLU A 203 16.80 -16.49 -19.91
CA GLU A 203 16.61 -15.36 -20.81
C GLU A 203 17.54 -15.48 -22.01
N ILE A 204 16.97 -15.43 -23.21
CA ILE A 204 17.71 -15.45 -24.49
C ILE A 204 17.58 -14.10 -25.16
N ASP A 205 18.68 -13.52 -25.61
CA ASP A 205 18.71 -12.38 -26.50
C ASP A 205 18.40 -12.85 -27.93
N LEU A 206 17.28 -12.40 -28.48
CA LEU A 206 16.82 -12.75 -29.82
C LEU A 206 17.57 -11.99 -30.93
N SER A 207 18.27 -10.90 -30.60
CA SER A 207 19.07 -10.14 -31.55
C SER A 207 20.47 -10.78 -31.77
N LYS A 208 21.06 -11.30 -30.68
CA LYS A 208 22.39 -11.90 -30.68
C LYS A 208 22.36 -13.43 -30.70
N PHE A 209 21.21 -14.04 -30.42
CA PHE A 209 21.03 -15.47 -30.23
C PHE A 209 21.97 -16.05 -29.18
N GLN A 210 21.94 -15.43 -28.02
CA GLN A 210 22.79 -15.80 -26.87
C GLN A 210 21.97 -15.89 -25.59
N VAL A 211 22.36 -16.79 -24.71
CA VAL A 211 21.78 -16.83 -23.37
C VAL A 211 22.32 -15.66 -22.57
N ILE A 212 21.42 -14.77 -22.11
CA ILE A 212 21.77 -13.64 -21.24
C ILE A 212 21.97 -14.15 -19.83
N GLN A 213 21.04 -14.98 -19.36
CA GLN A 213 21.08 -15.57 -18.02
C GLN A 213 20.28 -16.87 -17.98
N SER A 214 20.68 -17.76 -17.07
CA SER A 214 19.94 -18.95 -16.67
C SER A 214 20.10 -19.11 -15.16
N ARG A 215 19.00 -19.13 -14.42
CA ARG A 215 19.02 -19.08 -12.96
C ARG A 215 18.00 -20.01 -12.35
N GLY A 216 18.42 -20.74 -11.34
CA GLY A 216 17.58 -21.55 -10.46
C GLY A 216 16.91 -20.74 -9.36
N VAL A 217 16.25 -21.41 -8.44
CA VAL A 217 15.55 -20.79 -7.31
C VAL A 217 16.43 -19.76 -6.59
N CYS A 218 15.86 -18.59 -6.28
CA CYS A 218 16.54 -17.47 -5.64
C CYS A 218 17.81 -17.01 -6.39
N ASN A 219 17.82 -17.08 -7.73
CA ASN A 219 18.93 -16.74 -8.61
C ASN A 219 20.21 -17.59 -8.40
N SER A 220 20.10 -18.78 -7.83
CA SER A 220 21.22 -19.71 -7.68
C SER A 220 21.57 -20.40 -9.01
N ASN A 221 22.76 -20.93 -9.13
CA ASN A 221 23.08 -21.89 -10.17
C ASN A 221 22.67 -23.28 -9.67
N THR A 222 22.16 -24.11 -10.59
CA THR A 222 21.79 -25.50 -10.27
C THR A 222 22.85 -26.46 -10.77
N ASP A 223 22.83 -27.71 -10.30
CA ASP A 223 23.69 -28.78 -10.81
C ASP A 223 23.45 -29.07 -12.32
N TYR A 224 22.34 -28.60 -12.84
CA TYR A 224 21.95 -28.77 -14.25
C TYR A 224 22.36 -27.57 -15.12
N HIS A 225 22.93 -26.51 -14.55
CA HIS A 225 23.21 -25.23 -15.24
C HIS A 225 23.99 -25.45 -16.55
N ASP A 226 25.15 -26.08 -16.49
CA ASP A 226 26.03 -26.28 -17.68
C ASP A 226 25.34 -27.16 -18.74
N ARG A 227 24.54 -28.14 -18.29
CA ARG A 227 23.80 -29.01 -19.19
C ARG A 227 22.67 -28.25 -19.91
N ILE A 228 21.97 -27.39 -19.20
CA ILE A 228 20.92 -26.50 -19.75
C ILE A 228 21.53 -25.56 -20.79
N ILE A 229 22.65 -24.89 -20.46
CA ILE A 229 23.33 -23.96 -21.38
C ILE A 229 23.78 -24.67 -22.64
N LYS A 230 24.43 -25.86 -22.51
CA LYS A 230 24.84 -26.67 -23.66
C LYS A 230 23.66 -27.10 -24.52
N LEU A 231 22.55 -27.52 -23.90
CA LEU A 231 21.34 -27.95 -24.60
C LEU A 231 20.72 -26.83 -25.42
N ILE A 232 20.63 -25.61 -24.86
CA ILE A 232 20.12 -24.43 -25.56
C ILE A 232 21.04 -24.07 -26.72
N ASN A 233 22.37 -23.96 -26.48
CA ASN A 233 23.33 -23.56 -27.52
C ASN A 233 23.29 -24.53 -28.70
N LYS A 234 23.21 -25.85 -28.45
CA LYS A 234 23.06 -26.85 -29.48
C LYS A 234 21.82 -26.69 -30.34
N ASN A 235 20.73 -26.19 -29.74
CA ASN A 235 19.41 -26.05 -30.37
C ASN A 235 19.08 -24.58 -30.73
N MET A 236 20.04 -23.64 -30.66
CA MET A 236 19.80 -22.21 -30.92
C MET A 236 19.25 -21.97 -32.32
N ASN A 237 19.56 -22.82 -33.29
CA ASN A 237 19.00 -22.74 -34.65
C ASN A 237 17.49 -22.92 -34.69
N LEU A 238 16.89 -23.69 -33.77
CA LEU A 238 15.42 -23.82 -33.69
C LEU A 238 14.78 -22.49 -33.34
N ILE A 239 15.40 -21.71 -32.44
CA ILE A 239 14.93 -20.38 -32.05
C ILE A 239 15.11 -19.40 -33.23
N ARG A 240 16.27 -19.44 -33.92
CA ARG A 240 16.56 -18.58 -35.07
C ARG A 240 15.57 -18.81 -36.21
N ASN A 241 15.27 -20.07 -36.53
CA ASN A 241 14.34 -20.42 -37.62
C ASN A 241 12.91 -19.88 -37.35
N LYS A 242 12.49 -19.78 -36.09
CA LYS A 242 11.20 -19.19 -35.73
C LYS A 242 11.09 -17.69 -35.97
N LEU A 243 12.20 -16.97 -36.12
CA LEU A 243 12.22 -15.54 -36.47
C LEU A 243 12.16 -15.31 -37.97
N THR A 244 12.65 -16.26 -38.77
CA THR A 244 12.75 -16.15 -40.23
C THR A 244 11.55 -16.75 -40.99
N ALA A 245 10.77 -17.57 -40.30
CA ALA A 245 9.50 -18.14 -40.77
C ALA A 245 8.34 -17.17 -40.49
#